data_80456ad636d1bd29a6df5084e1b10289
#
_entry.id   80456ad636d1bd29a6df5084e1b10289
#
_cell.length_a   1.000
_cell.length_b   1.000
_cell.length_c   1.000
_cell.angle_alpha   90.00
_cell.angle_beta   90.00
_cell.angle_gamma   90.00
#
_symmetry.space_group_name_H-M   'P 1'
#
loop_
_entity.id
_entity.type
_entity.pdbx_description
1 polymer ?
#
loop_
_entity_poly.entity_id
_entity_poly.type
_entity_poly.pdbx_seq_one_letter_code
_entity_poly.pdbx_strand_id
1 'polypeptide(L)'
;VYGNPTTDLVDEDHPLAPLSPYGQTKLDCENAIRWYAQAYGFRWLALRYFNAAGADPDGEIGECHEPETRLVPRAILAALGLYPPLQVFGTD
;
A
#
# COMPACT_ATOMS: atom_id res chain seq x y z
N VAL A 1 4.58 1.81 6.83
CA VAL A 1 4.88 2.44 8.12
C VAL A 1 5.31 1.42 9.18
N TYR A 2 4.84 0.19 9.13
CA TYR A 2 5.15 -0.86 10.13
C TYR A 2 6.58 -1.41 10.04
N GLY A 3 7.24 -1.34 8.89
CA GLY A 3 8.52 -2.02 8.67
C GLY A 3 8.35 -3.52 8.47
N ASN A 4 9.32 -4.30 8.94
CA ASN A 4 9.21 -5.76 8.93
C ASN A 4 8.27 -6.20 10.06
N PRO A 5 7.17 -6.90 9.76
CA PRO A 5 6.28 -7.40 10.79
C PRO A 5 6.97 -8.48 11.63
N THR A 6 6.63 -8.52 12.92
CA THR A 6 7.13 -9.54 13.85
C THR A 6 6.10 -10.63 14.11
N THR A 7 4.93 -10.52 13.52
CA THR A 7 3.79 -11.43 13.64
C THR A 7 3.15 -11.65 12.27
N ASP A 8 2.45 -12.76 12.08
CA ASP A 8 1.76 -13.07 10.82
C ASP A 8 0.61 -12.09 10.50
N LEU A 9 0.01 -11.52 11.54
CA LEU A 9 -1.03 -10.51 11.41
C LEU A 9 -0.56 -9.21 12.05
N VAL A 10 -0.77 -8.11 11.34
CA VAL A 10 -0.42 -6.76 11.78
C VAL A 10 -1.71 -6.00 12.08
N ASP A 11 -1.85 -5.56 13.31
CA ASP A 11 -2.92 -4.67 13.76
C ASP A 11 -2.43 -3.22 13.89
N GLU A 12 -3.30 -2.34 14.34
CA GLU A 12 -3.03 -0.92 14.48
C GLU A 12 -2.01 -0.60 15.60
N ASP A 13 -1.88 -1.51 16.58
CA ASP A 13 -0.98 -1.35 17.73
C ASP A 13 0.43 -1.91 17.46
N HIS A 14 0.64 -2.57 16.30
CA HIS A 14 1.95 -3.07 15.90
C HIS A 14 2.98 -1.93 15.86
N PRO A 15 4.23 -2.14 16.33
CA PRO A 15 5.29 -1.13 16.30
C PRO A 15 5.50 -0.51 14.92
N LEU A 16 5.69 0.81 14.89
CA LEU A 16 5.93 1.58 13.67
C LEU A 16 7.43 1.77 13.47
N ALA A 17 7.99 1.11 12.48
CA ALA A 17 9.43 1.13 12.18
C ALA A 17 9.66 1.15 10.65
N PRO A 18 9.36 2.27 9.97
CA PRO A 18 9.53 2.37 8.52
C PRO A 18 10.95 2.06 8.07
N LEU A 19 11.10 1.29 7.00
CA LEU A 19 12.38 0.90 6.42
C LEU A 19 12.73 1.68 5.15
N SER A 20 11.89 2.65 4.77
CA SER A 20 12.12 3.47 3.58
C SER A 20 11.78 4.93 3.83
N PRO A 21 12.39 5.88 3.08
CA PRO A 21 12.03 7.30 3.16
C PRO A 21 10.53 7.52 2.91
N TYR A 22 9.95 6.80 1.95
CA TYR A 22 8.51 6.85 1.69
C TYR A 22 7.69 6.44 2.92
N GLY A 23 8.00 5.29 3.53
CA GLY A 23 7.33 4.84 4.75
C GLY A 23 7.46 5.84 5.89
N GLN A 24 8.64 6.45 6.04
CA GLN A 24 8.88 7.49 7.03
C GLN A 24 8.01 8.73 6.79
N THR A 25 7.95 9.24 5.57
CA THR A 25 7.09 10.41 5.28
C THR A 25 5.61 10.14 5.55
N LYS A 26 5.13 8.91 5.33
CA LYS A 26 3.76 8.54 5.68
C LYS A 26 3.52 8.54 7.19
N LEU A 27 4.48 8.04 7.98
CA LEU A 27 4.42 8.11 9.43
C LEU A 27 4.47 9.56 9.94
N ASP A 28 5.30 10.40 9.34
CA ASP A 28 5.38 11.82 9.69
C ASP A 28 4.07 12.55 9.40
N CYS A 29 3.38 12.21 8.30
CA CYS A 29 2.03 12.73 8.02
C CYS A 29 1.01 12.32 9.10
N GLU A 30 1.01 11.05 9.53
CA GLU A 30 0.13 10.61 10.62
C GLU A 30 0.41 11.36 11.93
N ASN A 31 1.68 11.54 12.26
CA ASN A 31 2.09 12.30 13.44
C ASN A 31 1.67 13.78 13.36
N ALA A 32 1.87 14.40 12.21
CA ALA A 32 1.44 15.78 11.98
C ALA A 32 -0.08 15.92 12.17
N ILE A 33 -0.88 15.05 11.53
CA ILE A 33 -2.35 15.05 11.67
C ILE A 33 -2.76 14.89 13.13
N ARG A 34 -2.13 14.00 13.87
CA ARG A 34 -2.39 13.80 15.30
C ARG A 34 -2.18 15.09 16.10
N TRP A 35 -1.07 15.77 15.90
CA TRP A 35 -0.75 17.03 16.59
C TRP A 35 -1.72 18.15 16.21
N TYR A 36 -2.06 18.28 14.92
CA TYR A 36 -3.05 19.25 14.47
C TYR A 36 -4.45 18.95 15.03
N ALA A 37 -4.85 17.68 15.04
CA ALA A 37 -6.13 17.30 15.63
C ALA A 37 -6.20 17.63 17.13
N GLN A 38 -5.11 17.40 17.86
CA GLN A 38 -5.04 17.77 19.28
C GLN A 38 -5.12 19.28 19.48
N ALA A 39 -4.45 20.06 18.63
CA ALA A 39 -4.40 21.52 18.73
C ALA A 39 -5.72 22.19 18.32
N TYR A 40 -6.40 21.65 17.31
CA TYR A 40 -7.58 22.30 16.70
C TYR A 40 -8.89 21.54 16.93
N GLY A 41 -8.86 20.37 17.57
CA GLY A 41 -10.06 19.65 17.99
C GLY A 41 -10.84 18.98 16.87
N PHE A 42 -10.25 18.68 15.71
CA PHE A 42 -10.94 17.94 14.66
C PHE A 42 -10.76 16.42 14.80
N ARG A 43 -11.71 15.67 14.27
CA ARG A 43 -11.64 14.20 14.20
C ARG A 43 -10.91 13.79 12.91
N TRP A 44 -10.13 12.72 13.00
CA TRP A 44 -9.33 12.21 11.88
C TRP A 44 -9.30 10.69 11.86
N LEU A 45 -8.94 10.14 10.72
CA LEU A 45 -8.70 8.73 10.51
C LEU A 45 -7.55 8.58 9.52
N ALA A 46 -6.57 7.75 9.83
CA ALA A 46 -5.50 7.37 8.92
C ALA A 46 -5.70 5.93 8.44
N LEU A 47 -5.95 5.75 7.16
CA LEU A 47 -6.08 4.44 6.55
C LEU A 47 -4.70 3.97 6.05
N ARG A 48 -4.24 2.83 6.57
CA ARG A 48 -2.97 2.21 6.18
C ARG A 48 -3.23 1.07 5.21
N TYR A 49 -3.21 1.38 3.91
CA TYR A 49 -3.34 0.37 2.87
C TYR A 49 -2.05 -0.41 2.70
N PHE A 50 -2.15 -1.73 2.51
CA PHE A 50 -1.03 -2.57 2.09
C PHE A 50 -0.97 -2.61 0.57
N ASN A 51 -1.85 -3.36 -0.06
CA ASN A 51 -1.93 -3.46 -1.50
C ASN A 51 -3.40 -3.30 -1.92
N ALA A 52 -3.73 -2.11 -2.41
CA ALA A 52 -5.05 -1.86 -2.96
C ALA A 52 -5.18 -2.60 -4.29
N ALA A 53 -6.26 -3.35 -4.45
CA ALA A 53 -6.61 -4.04 -5.69
C ALA A 53 -8.11 -3.98 -5.92
N GLY A 54 -8.51 -3.99 -7.17
CA GLY A 54 -9.91 -3.92 -7.55
C GLY A 54 -10.06 -3.38 -8.97
N ALA A 55 -11.29 -3.41 -9.45
CA ALA A 55 -11.67 -2.83 -10.73
C ALA A 55 -13.03 -2.15 -10.58
N ASP A 56 -13.26 -1.15 -11.41
CA ASP A 56 -14.58 -0.53 -11.54
C ASP A 56 -15.56 -1.56 -12.11
N PRO A 57 -16.69 -1.83 -11.45
CA PRO A 57 -17.66 -2.83 -11.92
C PRO A 57 -18.28 -2.47 -13.28
N ASP A 58 -18.40 -1.19 -13.59
CA ASP A 58 -18.95 -0.72 -14.86
C ASP A 58 -17.90 -0.61 -15.96
N GLY A 59 -16.60 -0.74 -15.62
CA GLY A 59 -15.48 -0.70 -16.56
C GLY A 59 -15.23 0.67 -17.20
N GLU A 60 -15.76 1.74 -16.62
CA GLU A 60 -15.59 3.09 -17.14
C GLU A 60 -14.25 3.71 -16.75
N ILE A 61 -13.69 3.28 -15.61
CA ILE A 61 -12.39 3.73 -15.12
C ILE A 61 -11.50 2.53 -14.82
N GLY A 62 -10.19 2.71 -14.98
CA GLY A 62 -9.21 1.66 -14.72
C GLY A 62 -7.84 2.24 -14.45
N GLU A 63 -6.97 1.39 -13.96
CA GLU A 63 -5.57 1.74 -13.78
C GLU A 63 -4.82 1.65 -15.11
N CYS A 64 -4.06 2.71 -15.43
CA CYS A 64 -3.15 2.73 -16.56
C CYS A 64 -1.78 3.22 -16.07
N HIS A 65 -0.85 2.30 -15.89
CA HIS A 65 0.49 2.58 -15.39
C HIS A 65 1.55 2.03 -16.35
N GLU A 66 2.43 2.88 -16.83
CA GLU A 66 3.48 2.53 -17.80
C GLU A 66 4.86 2.92 -17.25
N PRO A 67 5.80 1.97 -17.07
CA PRO A 67 5.62 0.52 -17.16
C PRO A 67 4.82 -0.06 -15.98
N GLU A 68 4.05 -1.13 -16.22
CA GLU A 68 3.30 -1.79 -15.16
C GLU A 68 4.22 -2.58 -14.21
N THR A 69 4.14 -2.28 -12.93
CA THR A 69 5.00 -2.87 -11.89
C THR A 69 4.22 -3.60 -10.79
N ARG A 70 2.90 -3.43 -10.74
CA ARG A 70 2.06 -3.97 -9.68
C ARG A 70 1.70 -5.42 -9.93
N LEU A 71 1.63 -6.20 -8.85
CA LEU A 71 1.46 -7.65 -8.90
C LEU A 71 0.21 -8.08 -9.67
N VAL A 72 -0.97 -7.57 -9.29
CA VAL A 72 -2.25 -8.02 -9.86
C VAL A 72 -2.36 -7.70 -11.35
N PRO A 73 -2.15 -6.45 -11.81
CA PRO A 73 -2.15 -6.15 -13.24
C PRO A 73 -1.10 -6.94 -14.02
N ARG A 74 0.10 -7.09 -13.50
CA ARG A 74 1.16 -7.88 -14.15
C ARG A 74 0.79 -9.35 -14.29
N ALA A 75 0.18 -9.95 -13.28
CA ALA A 75 -0.27 -11.33 -13.33
C ALA A 75 -1.36 -11.50 -14.40
N ILE A 76 -2.31 -10.58 -14.48
CA ILE A 76 -3.37 -10.58 -15.50
C ILE A 76 -2.77 -10.42 -16.90
N LEU A 77 -1.88 -9.44 -17.10
CA LEU A 77 -1.25 -9.20 -18.40
C LEU A 77 -0.39 -10.39 -18.85
N ALA A 78 0.32 -11.05 -17.92
CA ALA A 78 1.07 -12.26 -18.22
C ALA A 78 0.14 -13.44 -18.59
N ALA A 79 -0.97 -13.61 -17.88
CA ALA A 79 -1.97 -14.63 -18.20
C ALA A 79 -2.62 -14.41 -19.58
N LEU A 80 -2.78 -13.16 -20.00
CA LEU A 80 -3.26 -12.78 -21.33
C LEU A 80 -2.20 -12.86 -22.43
N GLY A 81 -0.95 -13.17 -22.09
CA GLY A 81 0.17 -13.22 -23.05
C GLY A 81 0.64 -11.83 -23.52
N LEU A 82 0.23 -10.76 -22.83
CA LEU A 82 0.60 -9.38 -23.15
C LEU A 82 1.88 -8.92 -22.44
N TYR A 83 2.31 -9.66 -21.42
CA TYR A 83 3.54 -9.41 -20.66
C TYR A 83 4.33 -10.70 -20.46
N PRO A 84 5.65 -10.63 -20.20
CA PRO A 84 6.45 -11.79 -19.84
C PRO A 84 5.88 -12.50 -18.58
N PRO A 85 6.14 -13.80 -18.41
CA PRO A 85 5.74 -14.53 -17.20
C PRO A 85 6.17 -13.81 -15.92
N LEU A 86 5.33 -13.90 -14.90
CA LEU A 86 5.62 -13.32 -13.60
C LEU A 86 6.85 -13.99 -12.98
N GLN A 87 7.80 -13.17 -12.54
CA GLN A 87 8.98 -13.67 -11.83
C GLN A 87 8.70 -13.69 -10.32
N VAL A 88 8.91 -14.83 -9.69
CA VAL A 88 8.82 -15.02 -8.24
C VAL A 88 10.25 -15.05 -7.71
N PHE A 89 10.59 -14.12 -6.80
CA PHE A 89 11.95 -13.96 -6.29
C PHE A 89 12.23 -14.73 -5.00
N GLY A 90 11.23 -15.37 -4.44
CA GLY A 90 11.32 -16.22 -3.24
C GLY A 90 10.03 -16.98 -3.01
N THR A 91 10.09 -17.97 -2.14
CA THR A 91 8.95 -18.81 -1.72
C THR A 91 8.84 -18.91 -0.21
N ASP A 92 9.63 -18.14 0.51
CA ASP A 92 9.70 -17.98 1.96
C ASP A 92 8.73 -16.92 2.50
#